data_fa8888b8dfcab082aaba96adc7af8492
#
_entry.id   fa8888b8dfcab082aaba96adc7af8492
#
_cell.length_a   1.000
_cell.length_b   1.000
_cell.length_c   1.000
_cell.angle_alpha   90.00
_cell.angle_beta   90.00
_cell.angle_gamma   90.00
#
_symmetry.space_group_name_H-M   'P 1'
#
loop_
_entity.id
_entity.type
_entity.pdbx_description
1 polymer ?
#
loop_
_entity_poly.entity_id
_entity_poly.type
_entity_poly.pdbx_seq_one_letter_code
_entity_poly.pdbx_strand_id
1 'polypeptide(L)'
;CALGLAAAAPRHDVSRTVMLHGSELSVERIRAVRNELIERAELALAGERADVRITYELRYVGQSFELPVEQPPTTAADSSASAPDPQSLSEAFAALHEQRYGYRDDDADVELVNVRVSAWGPAPELLLRANPGPQASQSSAQVVFNGAAQPARVLRGELAPGTRIVGPAVCALSEATLLVPPGWSGVVDQQGTCVLHDDSGSA
;
A
#
# COMPACT_ATOMS: atom_id res chain seq x y z
N CYS A 1 5.66 -2.98 9.51
CA CYS A 1 6.05 -3.18 8.09
C CYS A 1 6.06 -4.62 7.64
N ALA A 2 6.58 -5.62 8.38
CA ALA A 2 6.57 -7.03 7.94
C ALA A 2 5.14 -7.55 7.71
N LEU A 3 4.22 -7.24 8.61
CA LEU A 3 2.81 -7.60 8.48
C LEU A 3 2.16 -6.95 7.25
N GLY A 4 2.40 -5.66 7.03
CA GLY A 4 1.88 -4.97 5.85
C GLY A 4 2.44 -5.52 4.55
N LEU A 5 3.70 -5.94 4.54
CA LEU A 5 4.31 -6.59 3.37
C LEU A 5 3.70 -7.99 3.12
N ALA A 6 3.48 -8.77 4.19
CA ALA A 6 2.84 -10.09 4.09
C ALA A 6 1.37 -10.02 3.66
N ALA A 7 0.67 -8.90 4.01
CA ALA A 7 -0.71 -8.64 3.64
C ALA A 7 -0.86 -7.98 2.26
N ALA A 8 0.24 -7.54 1.64
CA ALA A 8 0.17 -6.83 0.37
C ALA A 8 -0.30 -7.76 -0.75
N ALA A 9 -1.23 -7.29 -1.56
CA ALA A 9 -1.62 -7.97 -2.78
C ALA A 9 -0.40 -8.07 -3.72
N PRO A 10 -0.15 -9.20 -4.37
CA PRO A 10 0.87 -9.31 -5.38
C PRO A 10 0.59 -8.30 -6.50
N ARG A 11 1.62 -7.56 -6.92
CA ARG A 11 1.50 -6.52 -7.95
C ARG A 11 2.52 -6.78 -9.05
N HIS A 12 2.07 -6.62 -10.29
CA HIS A 12 2.95 -6.64 -11.44
C HIS A 12 2.74 -5.39 -12.30
N ASP A 13 3.84 -4.70 -12.58
CA ASP A 13 3.86 -3.50 -13.41
C ASP A 13 4.55 -3.79 -14.73
N VAL A 14 3.92 -3.42 -15.84
CA VAL A 14 4.50 -3.46 -17.18
C VAL A 14 4.32 -2.12 -17.85
N SER A 15 5.30 -1.70 -18.65
CA SER A 15 5.21 -0.47 -19.41
C SER A 15 5.81 -0.64 -20.79
N ARG A 16 5.39 0.23 -21.73
CA ARG A 16 5.94 0.31 -23.09
C ARG A 16 5.98 1.75 -23.56
N THR A 17 7.13 2.15 -24.04
CA THR A 17 7.30 3.42 -24.76
C THR A 17 6.80 3.25 -26.20
N VAL A 18 5.92 4.15 -26.64
CA VAL A 18 5.24 4.06 -27.94
C VAL A 18 5.45 5.27 -28.82
N MET A 19 5.61 6.47 -28.28
CA MET A 19 5.87 7.73 -28.98
C MET A 19 4.86 8.00 -30.11
N LEU A 20 3.56 7.94 -29.79
CA LEU A 20 2.48 8.09 -30.77
C LEU A 20 1.95 9.54 -30.76
N HIS A 21 1.92 10.17 -31.91
CA HIS A 21 1.34 11.51 -32.12
C HIS A 21 0.67 11.64 -33.48
N GLY A 22 -0.12 12.70 -33.68
CA GLY A 22 -0.82 12.97 -34.94
C GLY A 22 -1.65 11.79 -35.44
N SER A 23 -1.50 11.36 -36.69
CA SER A 23 -2.25 10.24 -37.26
C SER A 23 -1.88 8.86 -36.71
N GLU A 24 -0.73 8.75 -36.02
CA GLU A 24 -0.33 7.50 -35.37
C GLU A 24 -1.01 7.29 -34.02
N LEU A 25 -1.45 8.35 -33.38
CA LEU A 25 -2.23 8.29 -32.14
C LEU A 25 -3.69 7.93 -32.45
N SER A 26 -3.97 6.63 -32.61
CA SER A 26 -5.30 6.13 -32.95
C SER A 26 -5.83 5.17 -31.90
N VAL A 27 -7.17 5.02 -31.83
CA VAL A 27 -7.85 4.10 -30.90
C VAL A 27 -7.35 2.68 -31.09
N GLU A 28 -7.09 2.25 -32.32
CA GLU A 28 -6.63 0.90 -32.65
C GLU A 28 -5.23 0.65 -32.09
N ARG A 29 -4.30 1.60 -32.22
CA ARG A 29 -2.93 1.48 -31.71
C ARG A 29 -2.92 1.52 -30.18
N ILE A 30 -3.66 2.44 -29.56
CA ILE A 30 -3.81 2.50 -28.09
C ILE A 30 -4.36 1.17 -27.59
N ARG A 31 -5.42 0.64 -28.20
CA ARG A 31 -6.04 -0.63 -27.83
C ARG A 31 -5.06 -1.79 -27.95
N ALA A 32 -4.32 -1.88 -29.03
CA ALA A 32 -3.37 -2.96 -29.27
C ALA A 32 -2.29 -2.99 -28.17
N VAL A 33 -1.66 -1.84 -27.89
CA VAL A 33 -0.63 -1.73 -26.86
C VAL A 33 -1.20 -2.02 -25.48
N ARG A 34 -2.36 -1.44 -25.15
CA ARG A 34 -3.05 -1.67 -23.87
C ARG A 34 -3.31 -3.16 -23.63
N ASN A 35 -3.91 -3.84 -24.62
CA ASN A 35 -4.30 -5.24 -24.48
C ASN A 35 -3.06 -6.15 -24.35
N GLU A 36 -2.01 -5.91 -25.10
CA GLU A 36 -0.73 -6.62 -24.96
C GLU A 36 -0.16 -6.49 -23.54
N LEU A 37 -0.19 -5.27 -22.99
CA LEU A 37 0.34 -5.02 -21.64
C LEU A 37 -0.53 -5.63 -20.55
N ILE A 38 -1.86 -5.61 -20.71
CA ILE A 38 -2.79 -6.28 -19.78
C ILE A 38 -2.50 -7.78 -19.77
N GLU A 39 -2.46 -8.42 -20.94
CA GLU A 39 -2.17 -9.86 -21.05
C GLU A 39 -0.83 -10.21 -20.38
N ARG A 40 0.22 -9.41 -20.61
CA ARG A 40 1.52 -9.63 -19.98
C ARG A 40 1.47 -9.49 -18.45
N ALA A 41 0.73 -8.52 -17.93
CA ALA A 41 0.60 -8.31 -16.50
C ALA A 41 -0.19 -9.45 -15.83
N GLU A 42 -1.27 -9.90 -16.46
CA GLU A 42 -2.11 -11.01 -15.98
C GLU A 42 -1.35 -12.34 -16.01
N LEU A 43 -0.59 -12.61 -17.07
CA LEU A 43 0.24 -13.82 -17.15
C LEU A 43 1.28 -13.88 -16.02
N ALA A 44 1.85 -12.75 -15.62
CA ALA A 44 2.81 -12.67 -14.53
C ALA A 44 2.19 -12.95 -13.15
N LEU A 45 0.88 -12.75 -13.00
CA LEU A 45 0.10 -13.09 -11.80
C LEU A 45 -0.47 -14.51 -11.84
N ALA A 46 0.09 -15.39 -12.69
CA ALA A 46 -0.31 -16.81 -12.84
C ALA A 46 -1.80 -17.00 -13.23
N GLY A 47 -2.39 -16.03 -13.92
CA GLY A 47 -3.78 -16.09 -14.39
C GLY A 47 -4.82 -15.89 -13.28
N GLU A 48 -4.42 -15.47 -12.10
CA GLU A 48 -5.36 -15.04 -11.08
C GLU A 48 -6.10 -13.77 -11.53
N ARG A 49 -7.36 -13.63 -11.11
CA ARG A 49 -8.18 -12.47 -11.44
C ARG A 49 -7.53 -11.22 -10.84
N ALA A 50 -7.15 -10.27 -11.69
CA ALA A 50 -6.44 -9.07 -11.30
C ALA A 50 -7.33 -7.82 -11.42
N ASP A 51 -7.14 -6.89 -10.49
CA ASP A 51 -7.57 -5.51 -10.68
C ASP A 51 -6.50 -4.81 -11.52
N VAL A 52 -6.93 -4.07 -12.54
CA VAL A 52 -6.02 -3.45 -13.50
C VAL A 52 -6.17 -1.93 -13.46
N ARG A 53 -5.04 -1.23 -13.39
CA ARG A 53 -4.96 0.22 -13.57
C ARG A 53 -4.09 0.53 -14.79
N ILE A 54 -4.55 1.44 -15.63
CA ILE A 54 -3.84 1.86 -16.82
C ILE A 54 -3.52 3.34 -16.70
N THR A 55 -2.28 3.68 -16.99
CA THR A 55 -1.77 5.05 -17.01
C THR A 55 -1.20 5.34 -18.38
N TYR A 56 -1.65 6.42 -18.97
CA TYR A 56 -1.15 6.98 -20.24
C TYR A 56 -0.28 8.18 -19.90
N GLU A 57 0.99 8.12 -20.24
CA GLU A 57 1.93 9.22 -19.99
C GLU A 57 2.04 10.07 -21.27
N LEU A 58 1.51 11.30 -21.20
CA LEU A 58 1.40 12.21 -22.35
C LEU A 58 2.20 13.49 -22.12
N ARG A 59 2.58 14.11 -23.23
CA ARG A 59 3.22 15.42 -23.24
C ARG A 59 2.80 16.22 -24.49
N TYR A 60 3.01 17.53 -24.50
CA TYR A 60 3.01 18.25 -25.77
C TYR A 60 4.26 17.87 -26.56
N VAL A 61 4.11 17.75 -27.88
CA VAL A 61 5.23 17.43 -28.78
C VAL A 61 6.37 18.45 -28.57
N GLY A 62 7.58 17.91 -28.36
CA GLY A 62 8.78 18.73 -28.12
C GLY A 62 9.04 19.05 -26.63
N GLN A 63 8.13 18.74 -25.71
CA GLN A 63 8.41 18.85 -24.27
C GLN A 63 9.20 17.64 -23.73
N SER A 64 9.86 17.84 -22.60
CA SER A 64 10.75 16.81 -22.00
C SER A 64 10.09 15.99 -20.90
N PHE A 65 8.93 16.42 -20.37
CA PHE A 65 8.28 15.76 -19.24
C PHE A 65 6.86 15.36 -19.57
N GLU A 66 6.51 14.13 -19.20
CA GLU A 66 5.19 13.57 -19.37
C GLU A 66 4.33 13.78 -18.12
N LEU A 67 3.02 13.90 -18.30
CA LEU A 67 2.04 13.84 -17.24
C LEU A 67 1.22 12.55 -17.35
N PRO A 68 0.95 11.87 -16.20
CA PRO A 68 0.17 10.66 -16.17
C PRO A 68 -1.33 10.96 -16.21
N VAL A 69 -2.01 10.49 -17.23
CA VAL A 69 -3.48 10.44 -17.31
C VAL A 69 -3.91 9.03 -16.92
N GLU A 70 -4.61 8.92 -15.81
CA GLU A 70 -5.09 7.63 -15.31
C GLU A 70 -6.46 7.28 -15.88
N GLN A 71 -6.61 6.06 -16.36
CA GLN A 71 -7.92 5.49 -16.64
C GLN A 71 -8.53 5.02 -15.31
N PRO A 72 -9.85 5.22 -15.07
CA PRO A 72 -10.50 4.66 -13.90
C PRO A 72 -10.19 3.16 -13.74
N PRO A 73 -10.03 2.66 -12.50
CA PRO A 73 -9.77 1.25 -12.26
C PRO A 73 -10.85 0.37 -12.92
N THR A 74 -10.41 -0.66 -13.63
CA THR A 74 -11.28 -1.64 -14.23
C THR A 74 -10.96 -3.01 -13.69
N THR A 75 -11.99 -3.85 -13.47
CA THR A 75 -11.77 -5.26 -13.14
C THR A 75 -11.40 -6.04 -14.40
N ALA A 76 -10.73 -7.18 -14.25
CA ALA A 76 -10.41 -8.07 -15.38
C ALA A 76 -11.65 -8.50 -16.19
N ALA A 77 -12.85 -8.48 -15.56
CA ALA A 77 -14.13 -8.72 -16.25
C ALA A 77 -14.55 -7.55 -17.15
N ASP A 78 -14.11 -6.33 -16.83
CA ASP A 78 -14.37 -5.10 -17.58
C ASP A 78 -13.21 -4.72 -18.51
N SER A 79 -12.27 -5.64 -18.75
CA SER A 79 -11.15 -5.43 -19.69
C SER A 79 -11.65 -5.17 -21.13
N SER A 80 -12.94 -5.43 -21.40
CA SER A 80 -13.66 -4.98 -22.57
C SER A 80 -13.95 -3.46 -22.58
N ALA A 81 -13.69 -2.74 -21.47
CA ALA A 81 -13.79 -1.28 -21.45
C ALA A 81 -12.99 -0.71 -22.62
N SER A 82 -13.65 0.09 -23.42
CA SER A 82 -13.09 0.67 -24.66
C SER A 82 -11.77 1.39 -24.34
N ALA A 83 -10.76 1.20 -25.17
CA ALA A 83 -9.59 2.07 -25.11
C ALA A 83 -10.05 3.52 -25.28
N PRO A 84 -9.45 4.48 -24.56
CA PRO A 84 -9.81 5.89 -24.71
C PRO A 84 -9.51 6.34 -26.13
N ASP A 85 -10.32 7.23 -26.65
CA ASP A 85 -10.02 7.87 -27.91
C ASP A 85 -8.93 8.95 -27.72
N PRO A 86 -8.16 9.28 -28.78
CA PRO A 86 -7.08 10.26 -28.70
C PRO A 86 -7.52 11.64 -28.21
N GLN A 87 -8.72 12.08 -28.60
CA GLN A 87 -9.22 13.40 -28.21
C GLN A 87 -9.49 13.46 -26.69
N SER A 88 -10.16 12.43 -26.14
CA SER A 88 -10.39 12.32 -24.70
C SER A 88 -9.10 12.29 -23.89
N LEU A 89 -8.05 11.61 -24.40
CA LEU A 89 -6.73 11.61 -23.77
C LEU A 89 -6.08 13.00 -23.81
N SER A 90 -6.16 13.69 -24.96
CA SER A 90 -5.59 15.03 -25.13
C SER A 90 -6.30 16.05 -24.22
N GLU A 91 -7.62 15.99 -24.12
CA GLU A 91 -8.41 16.86 -23.24
C GLU A 91 -8.08 16.61 -21.74
N ALA A 92 -8.00 15.35 -21.33
CA ALA A 92 -7.64 15.00 -19.97
C ALA A 92 -6.21 15.44 -19.63
N PHE A 93 -5.27 15.28 -20.56
CA PHE A 93 -3.90 15.76 -20.41
C PHE A 93 -3.87 17.31 -20.31
N ALA A 94 -4.56 18.03 -21.20
CA ALA A 94 -4.58 19.48 -21.19
C ALA A 94 -5.16 20.04 -19.89
N ALA A 95 -6.23 19.43 -19.36
CA ALA A 95 -6.81 19.79 -18.06
C ALA A 95 -5.82 19.55 -16.90
N LEU A 96 -5.13 18.41 -16.92
CA LEU A 96 -4.11 18.10 -15.91
C LEU A 96 -2.91 19.05 -16.00
N HIS A 97 -2.48 19.40 -17.22
CA HIS A 97 -1.40 20.34 -17.48
C HIS A 97 -1.74 21.75 -16.96
N GLU A 98 -2.97 22.21 -17.24
CA GLU A 98 -3.46 23.49 -16.72
C GLU A 98 -3.53 23.52 -15.19
N GLN A 99 -4.03 22.43 -14.58
CA GLN A 99 -4.06 22.32 -13.13
C GLN A 99 -2.66 22.36 -12.50
N ARG A 100 -1.67 21.75 -13.16
CA ARG A 100 -0.32 21.61 -12.61
C ARG A 100 0.58 22.82 -12.88
N TYR A 101 0.44 23.43 -14.07
CA TYR A 101 1.34 24.50 -14.55
C TYR A 101 0.64 25.84 -14.77
N GLY A 102 -0.69 25.91 -14.64
CA GLY A 102 -1.48 27.14 -14.75
C GLY A 102 -1.79 27.57 -16.19
N TYR A 103 -1.48 26.72 -17.17
CA TYR A 103 -1.80 26.99 -18.59
C TYR A 103 -2.02 25.69 -19.36
N ARG A 104 -2.74 25.81 -20.49
CA ARG A 104 -2.87 24.77 -21.51
C ARG A 104 -2.51 25.37 -22.87
N ASP A 105 -2.11 24.54 -23.78
CA ASP A 105 -1.81 24.91 -25.15
C ASP A 105 -2.76 24.14 -26.08
N ASP A 106 -3.79 24.86 -26.56
CA ASP A 106 -4.84 24.24 -27.39
C ASP A 106 -4.38 24.06 -28.88
N ASP A 107 -3.28 24.68 -29.26
CA ASP A 107 -2.72 24.58 -30.62
C ASP A 107 -1.59 23.53 -30.71
N ALA A 108 -1.08 23.06 -29.58
CA ALA A 108 0.01 22.09 -29.54
C ALA A 108 -0.49 20.64 -29.67
N ASP A 109 0.19 19.87 -30.56
CA ASP A 109 -0.04 18.44 -30.65
C ASP A 109 0.36 17.69 -29.37
N VAL A 110 -0.43 16.69 -29.01
CA VAL A 110 -0.16 15.80 -27.87
C VAL A 110 0.48 14.52 -28.36
N GLU A 111 1.51 14.05 -27.64
CA GLU A 111 2.19 12.79 -27.88
C GLU A 111 1.95 11.83 -26.70
N LEU A 112 1.49 10.62 -26.99
CA LEU A 112 1.47 9.50 -26.04
C LEU A 112 2.85 8.86 -26.01
N VAL A 113 3.57 9.07 -24.92
CA VAL A 113 4.97 8.60 -24.75
C VAL A 113 5.00 7.16 -24.25
N ASN A 114 4.31 6.89 -23.14
CA ASN A 114 4.28 5.57 -22.53
C ASN A 114 2.85 5.13 -22.21
N VAL A 115 2.64 3.81 -22.25
CA VAL A 115 1.49 3.16 -21.65
C VAL A 115 2.00 2.26 -20.52
N ARG A 116 1.44 2.42 -19.33
CA ARG A 116 1.75 1.60 -18.16
C ARG A 116 0.51 0.86 -17.69
N VAL A 117 0.68 -0.42 -17.40
CA VAL A 117 -0.34 -1.27 -16.80
C VAL A 117 0.18 -1.78 -15.46
N SER A 118 -0.59 -1.57 -14.42
CA SER A 118 -0.39 -2.16 -13.10
C SER A 118 -1.52 -3.14 -12.83
N ALA A 119 -1.20 -4.37 -12.48
CA ALA A 119 -2.17 -5.41 -12.15
C ALA A 119 -1.93 -5.91 -10.72
N TRP A 120 -3.01 -6.12 -9.97
CA TRP A 120 -2.98 -6.65 -8.61
C TRP A 120 -3.75 -7.96 -8.55
N GLY A 121 -3.09 -9.00 -8.05
CA GLY A 121 -3.76 -10.24 -7.67
C GLY A 121 -4.53 -10.10 -6.35
N PRO A 122 -5.23 -11.15 -5.91
CA PRO A 122 -5.93 -11.15 -4.65
C PRO A 122 -4.96 -10.98 -3.48
N ALA A 123 -5.34 -10.14 -2.51
CA ALA A 123 -4.56 -10.02 -1.28
C ALA A 123 -4.60 -11.32 -0.49
N PRO A 124 -3.47 -11.78 0.06
CA PRO A 124 -3.45 -12.97 0.89
C PRO A 124 -4.25 -12.76 2.17
N GLU A 125 -5.01 -13.78 2.57
CA GLU A 125 -5.71 -13.77 3.85
C GLU A 125 -4.70 -14.08 4.97
N LEU A 126 -4.45 -13.11 5.84
CA LEU A 126 -3.56 -13.27 6.98
C LEU A 126 -4.36 -13.75 8.20
N LEU A 127 -4.13 -14.99 8.61
CA LEU A 127 -4.66 -15.52 9.87
C LEU A 127 -3.65 -15.22 10.98
N LEU A 128 -3.81 -14.06 11.63
CA LEU A 128 -3.04 -13.74 12.82
C LEU A 128 -3.56 -14.56 14.00
N ARG A 129 -2.69 -15.43 14.54
CA ARG A 129 -2.99 -16.21 15.73
C ARG A 129 -1.93 -15.91 16.78
N ALA A 130 -2.38 -15.67 18.02
CA ALA A 130 -1.46 -15.68 19.15
C ALA A 130 -0.77 -17.05 19.22
N ASN A 131 0.56 -17.03 19.36
CA ASN A 131 1.31 -18.27 19.60
C ASN A 131 1.05 -18.70 21.04
N PRO A 132 0.43 -19.87 21.30
CA PRO A 132 0.23 -20.37 22.67
C PRO A 132 1.56 -20.92 23.20
N GLY A 133 2.57 -20.09 23.30
CA GLY A 133 3.85 -20.44 23.92
C GLY A 133 3.70 -20.84 25.39
N PRO A 134 4.77 -21.35 26.02
CA PRO A 134 4.74 -21.67 27.44
C PRO A 134 4.37 -20.42 28.25
N GLN A 135 3.56 -20.60 29.29
CA GLN A 135 3.09 -19.51 30.11
C GLN A 135 4.26 -18.65 30.62
N ALA A 136 4.14 -17.34 30.47
CA ALA A 136 5.19 -16.42 30.84
C ALA A 136 5.57 -16.55 32.33
N SER A 137 6.87 -16.64 32.61
CA SER A 137 7.37 -16.60 33.99
C SER A 137 7.30 -15.16 34.51
N GLN A 138 7.05 -15.02 35.82
CA GLN A 138 6.94 -13.73 36.47
C GLN A 138 8.06 -13.56 37.50
N SER A 139 8.69 -12.40 37.51
CA SER A 139 9.68 -11.98 38.52
C SER A 139 9.56 -10.47 38.77
N SER A 140 10.39 -9.93 39.68
CA SER A 140 10.47 -8.49 39.95
C SER A 140 11.90 -8.00 39.74
N ALA A 141 12.06 -6.78 39.24
CA ALA A 141 13.34 -6.12 39.11
C ALA A 141 13.22 -4.61 39.39
N GLN A 142 14.35 -3.98 39.75
CA GLN A 142 14.40 -2.51 39.82
C GLN A 142 14.55 -1.94 38.42
N VAL A 143 13.68 -1.01 38.08
CA VAL A 143 13.71 -0.30 36.77
C VAL A 143 13.67 1.19 37.02
N VAL A 144 14.39 1.96 36.21
CA VAL A 144 14.44 3.41 36.33
C VAL A 144 13.42 4.05 35.40
N PHE A 145 12.47 4.81 35.98
CA PHE A 145 11.55 5.66 35.25
C PHE A 145 11.74 7.11 35.68
N ASN A 146 11.90 8.02 34.74
CA ASN A 146 12.09 9.46 35.01
C ASN A 146 13.18 9.75 36.07
N GLY A 147 14.29 8.99 36.02
CA GLY A 147 15.40 9.14 36.94
C GLY A 147 15.24 8.49 38.33
N ALA A 148 14.08 7.89 38.63
CA ALA A 148 13.80 7.22 39.90
C ALA A 148 13.76 5.69 39.72
N ALA A 149 14.53 4.96 40.56
CA ALA A 149 14.46 3.50 40.60
C ALA A 149 13.21 3.04 41.38
N GLN A 150 12.47 2.12 40.79
CA GLN A 150 11.27 1.55 41.40
C GLN A 150 11.10 0.07 41.05
N PRO A 151 10.44 -0.73 41.89
CA PRO A 151 10.19 -2.12 41.59
C PRO A 151 9.20 -2.22 40.41
N ALA A 152 9.53 -3.07 39.44
CA ALA A 152 8.69 -3.37 38.28
C ALA A 152 8.48 -4.88 38.16
N ARG A 153 7.31 -5.28 37.71
CA ARG A 153 7.02 -6.67 37.38
C ARG A 153 7.68 -7.05 36.06
N VAL A 154 8.36 -8.18 36.00
CA VAL A 154 9.00 -8.70 34.79
C VAL A 154 8.25 -9.97 34.36
N LEU A 155 7.68 -9.92 33.16
CA LEU A 155 7.02 -11.05 32.50
C LEU A 155 7.97 -11.54 31.40
N ARG A 156 8.36 -12.82 31.42
CA ARG A 156 9.30 -13.40 30.43
C ARG A 156 8.63 -14.52 29.64
N GLY A 157 8.67 -14.43 28.32
CA GLY A 157 8.05 -15.38 27.40
C GLY A 157 6.82 -14.79 26.74
N GLU A 158 6.11 -15.60 25.96
CA GLU A 158 4.91 -15.18 25.26
C GLU A 158 3.73 -14.97 26.23
N LEU A 159 3.02 -13.86 26.05
CA LEU A 159 1.86 -13.54 26.86
C LEU A 159 0.59 -14.10 26.21
N ALA A 160 -0.14 -14.92 26.94
CA ALA A 160 -1.40 -15.46 26.44
C ALA A 160 -2.48 -14.37 26.27
N PRO A 161 -3.42 -14.53 25.32
CA PRO A 161 -4.60 -13.68 25.23
C PRO A 161 -5.33 -13.54 26.56
N GLY A 162 -5.78 -12.33 26.90
CA GLY A 162 -6.40 -12.02 28.17
C GLY A 162 -5.42 -11.69 29.32
N THR A 163 -4.10 -11.81 29.10
CA THR A 163 -3.10 -11.41 30.11
C THR A 163 -3.23 -9.91 30.39
N ARG A 164 -3.46 -9.54 31.66
CA ARG A 164 -3.45 -8.14 32.11
C ARG A 164 -2.03 -7.69 32.43
N ILE A 165 -1.68 -6.54 31.88
CA ILE A 165 -0.42 -5.88 32.12
C ILE A 165 -0.71 -4.57 32.86
N VAL A 166 -0.03 -4.36 33.98
CA VAL A 166 -0.15 -3.13 34.78
C VAL A 166 1.25 -2.63 35.06
N GLY A 167 1.52 -1.38 34.70
CA GLY A 167 2.80 -0.72 34.95
C GLY A 167 3.02 -0.35 36.43
N PRO A 168 4.26 -0.25 36.88
CA PRO A 168 5.48 -0.46 36.08
C PRO A 168 5.77 -1.93 35.78
N ALA A 169 5.99 -2.27 34.53
CA ALA A 169 6.25 -3.63 34.11
C ALA A 169 7.24 -3.71 32.92
N VAL A 170 7.92 -4.83 32.79
CA VAL A 170 8.77 -5.18 31.65
C VAL A 170 8.26 -6.52 31.09
N CYS A 171 7.82 -6.54 29.86
CA CYS A 171 7.46 -7.78 29.16
C CYS A 171 8.63 -8.13 28.22
N ALA A 172 9.42 -9.13 28.61
CA ALA A 172 10.52 -9.66 27.81
C ALA A 172 10.00 -10.81 26.95
N LEU A 173 9.50 -10.47 25.77
CA LEU A 173 8.98 -11.39 24.77
C LEU A 173 10.13 -12.06 24.00
N SER A 174 9.85 -13.06 23.17
CA SER A 174 10.86 -13.79 22.40
C SER A 174 11.68 -12.88 21.47
N GLU A 175 11.03 -11.90 20.85
CA GLU A 175 11.66 -11.04 19.83
C GLU A 175 11.58 -9.54 20.14
N ALA A 176 10.98 -9.16 21.28
CA ALA A 176 10.81 -7.78 21.65
C ALA A 176 10.79 -7.59 23.17
N THR A 177 11.05 -6.37 23.62
CA THR A 177 10.86 -5.97 25.00
C THR A 177 9.88 -4.81 25.06
N LEU A 178 8.80 -4.98 25.80
CA LEU A 178 7.83 -3.93 26.07
C LEU A 178 8.01 -3.39 27.48
N LEU A 179 8.30 -2.10 27.59
CA LEU A 179 8.37 -1.38 28.86
C LEU A 179 7.04 -0.67 29.07
N VAL A 180 6.36 -1.01 30.19
CA VAL A 180 5.08 -0.40 30.57
C VAL A 180 5.32 0.57 31.71
N PRO A 181 5.15 1.89 31.51
CA PRO A 181 5.37 2.88 32.55
C PRO A 181 4.38 2.78 33.73
N PRO A 182 4.70 3.38 34.89
CA PRO A 182 3.69 3.64 35.92
C PRO A 182 2.50 4.43 35.37
N GLY A 183 1.29 4.10 35.81
CA GLY A 183 0.05 4.76 35.33
C GLY A 183 -0.45 4.24 33.97
N TRP A 184 0.17 3.21 33.41
CA TRP A 184 -0.30 2.52 32.21
C TRP A 184 -0.79 1.11 32.54
N SER A 185 -1.87 0.71 31.90
CA SER A 185 -2.35 -0.68 31.98
C SER A 185 -2.89 -1.16 30.63
N GLY A 186 -3.15 -2.45 30.52
CA GLY A 186 -3.74 -3.01 29.30
C GLY A 186 -3.95 -4.51 29.35
N VAL A 187 -4.24 -5.07 28.18
CA VAL A 187 -4.54 -6.48 28.00
C VAL A 187 -3.97 -6.99 26.68
N VAL A 188 -3.61 -8.25 26.65
CA VAL A 188 -3.25 -8.96 25.42
C VAL A 188 -4.54 -9.41 24.73
N ASP A 189 -4.73 -8.99 23.46
CA ASP A 189 -5.89 -9.36 22.67
C ASP A 189 -5.83 -10.80 22.12
N GLN A 190 -6.86 -11.21 21.36
CA GLN A 190 -6.94 -12.55 20.76
C GLN A 190 -5.86 -12.85 19.72
N GLN A 191 -5.25 -11.81 19.16
CA GLN A 191 -4.16 -11.88 18.17
C GLN A 191 -2.76 -11.88 18.82
N GLY A 192 -2.70 -11.70 20.17
CA GLY A 192 -1.45 -11.61 20.91
C GLY A 192 -0.86 -10.19 20.96
N THR A 193 -1.64 -9.18 20.57
CA THR A 193 -1.21 -7.77 20.62
C THR A 193 -1.43 -7.21 22.03
N CYS A 194 -0.41 -6.55 22.59
CA CYS A 194 -0.54 -5.83 23.86
C CYS A 194 -1.20 -4.47 23.60
N VAL A 195 -2.45 -4.32 24.00
CA VAL A 195 -3.18 -3.05 23.92
C VAL A 195 -3.07 -2.33 25.26
N LEU A 196 -2.42 -1.16 25.26
CA LEU A 196 -2.14 -0.38 26.48
C LEU A 196 -2.90 0.94 26.46
N HIS A 197 -3.28 1.38 27.64
CA HIS A 197 -3.96 2.66 27.89
C HIS A 197 -3.20 3.44 28.96
N ASP A 198 -3.16 4.76 28.81
CA ASP A 198 -2.69 5.68 29.85
C ASP A 198 -3.84 5.94 30.83
N ASP A 199 -3.68 5.46 32.06
CA ASP A 199 -4.70 5.60 33.13
C ASP A 199 -4.56 6.96 33.86
N SER A 200 -3.50 7.74 33.56
CA SER A 200 -3.23 9.01 34.26
C SER A 200 -4.22 10.13 33.93
N GLY A 201 -5.01 9.96 32.85
CA GLY A 201 -6.03 10.93 32.42
C GLY A 201 -7.46 10.69 32.93
N SER A 202 -7.67 9.66 33.76
CA SER A 202 -9.02 9.26 34.27
C SER A 202 -9.20 9.62 35.74
N ALA A 203 -8.96 10.90 36.11
CA ALA A 203 -9.27 11.45 37.44
C ALA A 203 -10.18 12.66 37.32
#